data_f0a89b64e28f276c7c330a6d4bb5ebf7
#
_entry.id   f0a89b64e28f276c7c330a6d4bb5ebf7
#
_cell.length_a   1.000
_cell.length_b   1.000
_cell.length_c   1.000
_cell.angle_alpha   90.00
_cell.angle_beta   90.00
_cell.angle_gamma   90.00
#
_symmetry.space_group_name_H-M   'P 1'
#
loop_
_entity.id
_entity.type
_entity.pdbx_description
1 polymer ?
#
loop_
_entity_poly.entity_id
_entity_poly.type
_entity_poly.pdbx_seq_one_letter_code
_entity_poly.pdbx_strand_id
1 'polypeptide(L)'
;MTFSADYFVKKTKDMLLSMPIPLYTSYGSMTVNSGTVKNEGIEFEASYRFKVGEVNLGINGNASYVKNTVTDQGPDRVGLNNIGGGMGGQVSWRENGRPYGFFYGYLHDGIFQNQQEIDNYTYVDSNGKTHLIQPNAKPGDIRFKDLDGKNGLNGDDRTMIGNPNPDLTMGLSLNASWKAIDFSITTYGAFGQQILKCYRDISSTPLNNYTAEIFQRWHGEGTSDKFPRLSSASSSNSVSYTHL
;
A
#
# COMPACT_ATOMS: atom_id res chain seq x y z
N MET A 1 1.63 39.44 7.38
CA MET A 1 2.25 38.14 7.12
C MET A 1 2.43 37.41 8.44
N THR A 2 1.98 36.16 8.54
CA THR A 2 2.22 35.28 9.67
C THR A 2 2.89 34.02 9.14
N PHE A 3 3.78 33.45 9.97
CA PHE A 3 4.48 32.19 9.67
C PHE A 3 4.62 31.40 10.97
N SER A 4 4.34 30.13 10.94
CA SER A 4 4.58 29.17 12.03
C SER A 4 5.28 27.95 11.49
N ALA A 5 6.18 27.39 12.30
CA ALA A 5 6.85 26.13 12.03
C ALA A 5 6.97 25.35 13.34
N ASP A 6 6.44 24.15 13.36
CA ASP A 6 6.36 23.30 14.54
C ASP A 6 6.96 21.92 14.26
N TYR A 7 7.73 21.40 15.22
CA TYR A 7 8.17 20.01 15.23
C TYR A 7 7.45 19.27 16.35
N PHE A 8 6.90 18.12 16.05
CA PHE A 8 6.17 17.33 17.03
C PHE A 8 6.59 15.86 17.07
N VAL A 9 6.42 15.26 18.25
CA VAL A 9 6.52 13.82 18.46
C VAL A 9 5.34 13.38 19.30
N LYS A 10 4.46 12.57 18.69
CA LYS A 10 3.27 12.01 19.35
C LYS A 10 3.39 10.50 19.45
N LYS A 11 3.31 9.98 20.69
CA LYS A 11 3.25 8.52 20.95
C LYS A 11 1.87 8.15 21.42
N THR A 12 1.24 7.19 20.74
CA THR A 12 0.00 6.54 21.16
C THR A 12 0.35 5.17 21.70
N LYS A 13 0.11 4.95 23.00
CA LYS A 13 0.40 3.70 23.70
C LYS A 13 -0.90 2.96 24.02
N ASP A 14 -0.76 1.69 24.34
CA ASP A 14 -1.84 0.85 24.86
C ASP A 14 -3.07 0.82 23.94
N MET A 15 -2.80 0.68 22.63
CA MET A 15 -3.87 0.59 21.64
C MET A 15 -4.70 -0.67 21.88
N LEU A 16 -6.02 -0.57 21.69
CA LEU A 16 -6.92 -1.72 21.74
C LEU A 16 -6.74 -2.58 20.49
N LEU A 17 -6.21 -3.78 20.69
CA LEU A 17 -5.92 -4.72 19.63
C LEU A 17 -6.64 -6.03 19.88
N SER A 18 -7.17 -6.64 18.80
CA SER A 18 -7.70 -7.99 18.84
C SER A 18 -6.55 -8.98 18.73
N MET A 19 -6.42 -9.86 19.70
CA MET A 19 -5.41 -10.92 19.75
C MET A 19 -6.11 -12.27 19.65
N PRO A 20 -5.68 -13.18 18.74
CA PRO A 20 -6.20 -14.53 18.71
C PRO A 20 -5.83 -15.27 19.99
N ILE A 21 -6.75 -16.06 20.51
CA ILE A 21 -6.53 -16.89 21.68
C ILE A 21 -6.69 -18.36 21.31
N PRO A 22 -6.05 -19.27 22.08
CA PRO A 22 -6.13 -20.69 21.78
C PRO A 22 -7.56 -21.20 21.72
N LEU A 23 -7.88 -22.03 20.73
CA LEU A 23 -9.23 -22.52 20.44
C LEU A 23 -9.87 -23.30 21.60
N TYR A 24 -9.08 -23.86 22.53
CA TYR A 24 -9.61 -24.55 23.70
C TYR A 24 -10.39 -23.63 24.68
N THR A 25 -10.24 -22.30 24.53
CA THR A 25 -10.98 -21.32 25.36
C THR A 25 -12.40 -21.07 24.86
N SER A 26 -12.80 -21.68 23.71
CA SER A 26 -14.05 -21.43 23.01
C SER A 26 -14.26 -20.01 22.47
N TYR A 27 -13.30 -19.14 22.60
CA TYR A 27 -13.30 -17.78 22.04
C TYR A 27 -12.24 -17.69 20.95
N GLY A 28 -12.53 -17.00 19.87
CA GLY A 28 -11.60 -16.84 18.74
C GLY A 28 -10.55 -15.74 18.95
N SER A 29 -10.89 -14.73 19.73
CA SER A 29 -9.99 -13.60 20.01
C SER A 29 -10.39 -12.86 21.28
N MET A 30 -9.45 -12.11 21.84
CA MET A 30 -9.69 -11.17 22.94
C MET A 30 -9.12 -9.79 22.60
N THR A 31 -9.72 -8.75 23.15
CA THR A 31 -9.19 -7.40 23.02
C THR A 31 -8.19 -7.14 24.15
N VAL A 32 -7.00 -6.71 23.80
CA VAL A 32 -5.92 -6.38 24.72
C VAL A 32 -5.44 -4.94 24.50
N ASN A 33 -4.98 -4.32 25.59
CA ASN A 33 -4.29 -3.03 25.52
C ASN A 33 -2.82 -3.31 25.20
N SER A 34 -2.44 -3.14 23.94
CA SER A 34 -1.08 -3.44 23.52
C SER A 34 -0.74 -2.64 22.26
N GLY A 35 0.56 -2.46 22.06
CA GLY A 35 1.07 -1.77 20.89
C GLY A 35 1.26 -0.27 21.10
N THR A 36 2.27 0.26 20.45
CA THR A 36 2.63 1.67 20.47
C THR A 36 2.96 2.16 19.07
N VAL A 37 2.39 3.29 18.70
CA VAL A 37 2.69 3.99 17.45
C VAL A 37 3.26 5.36 17.76
N LYS A 38 4.34 5.71 17.07
CA LYS A 38 4.99 7.00 17.09
C LYS A 38 4.71 7.74 15.79
N ASN A 39 4.23 8.97 15.90
CA ASN A 39 4.16 9.93 14.80
C ASN A 39 5.11 11.06 15.11
N GLU A 40 6.02 11.37 14.21
CA GLU A 40 6.92 12.50 14.31
C GLU A 40 6.91 13.28 13.01
N GLY A 41 6.99 14.60 13.10
CA GLY A 41 6.85 15.40 11.90
C GLY A 41 7.13 16.88 12.11
N ILE A 42 7.02 17.59 11.00
CA ILE A 42 7.18 19.03 10.92
C ILE A 42 5.93 19.61 10.26
N GLU A 43 5.41 20.68 10.83
CA GLU A 43 4.27 21.42 10.32
C GLU A 43 4.67 22.85 10.00
N PHE A 44 4.20 23.35 8.87
CA PHE A 44 4.40 24.73 8.43
C PHE A 44 3.04 25.35 8.13
N GLU A 45 2.88 26.59 8.56
CA GLU A 45 1.74 27.42 8.21
C GLU A 45 2.23 28.82 7.82
N ALA A 46 1.71 29.36 6.72
CA ALA A 46 1.99 30.69 6.28
C ALA A 46 0.71 31.38 5.82
N SER A 47 0.54 32.64 6.23
CA SER A 47 -0.57 33.48 5.81
C SER A 47 -0.05 34.85 5.38
N TYR A 48 -0.50 35.30 4.22
CA TYR A 48 -0.17 36.59 3.69
C TYR A 48 -1.43 37.30 3.15
N ARG A 49 -1.66 38.52 3.61
CA ARG A 49 -2.75 39.39 3.14
C ARG A 49 -2.16 40.66 2.59
N PHE A 50 -2.64 41.08 1.43
CA PHE A 50 -2.19 42.29 0.76
C PHE A 50 -3.32 42.88 -0.09
N LYS A 51 -3.12 44.11 -0.54
CA LYS A 51 -4.08 44.84 -1.35
C LYS A 51 -3.44 45.28 -2.65
N VAL A 52 -4.13 45.05 -3.76
CA VAL A 52 -3.74 45.51 -5.09
C VAL A 52 -4.88 46.36 -5.66
N GLY A 53 -4.68 47.66 -5.73
CA GLY A 53 -5.76 48.58 -6.09
C GLY A 53 -6.94 48.52 -5.12
N GLU A 54 -8.12 48.18 -5.62
CA GLU A 54 -9.34 47.98 -4.82
C GLU A 54 -9.54 46.54 -4.37
N VAL A 55 -8.67 45.57 -4.81
CA VAL A 55 -8.78 44.13 -4.51
C VAL A 55 -8.00 43.82 -3.25
N ASN A 56 -8.65 43.22 -2.26
CA ASN A 56 -7.99 42.61 -1.11
C ASN A 56 -7.72 41.15 -1.42
N LEU A 57 -6.45 40.72 -1.25
CA LEU A 57 -5.99 39.39 -1.53
C LEU A 57 -5.46 38.71 -0.26
N GLY A 58 -5.77 37.42 -0.11
CA GLY A 58 -5.29 36.58 0.96
C GLY A 58 -4.79 35.26 0.43
N ILE A 59 -3.60 34.84 0.86
CA ILE A 59 -3.00 33.54 0.58
C ILE A 59 -2.74 32.89 1.92
N ASN A 60 -3.27 31.66 2.13
CA ASN A 60 -2.98 30.85 3.29
C ASN A 60 -2.50 29.51 2.80
N GLY A 61 -1.37 29.03 3.32
CA GLY A 61 -0.82 27.73 3.00
C GLY A 61 -0.41 26.98 4.26
N ASN A 62 -0.63 25.69 4.28
CA ASN A 62 -0.09 24.79 5.29
C ASN A 62 0.53 23.57 4.63
N ALA A 63 1.50 22.97 5.30
CA ALA A 63 2.13 21.71 4.92
C ALA A 63 2.52 20.94 6.17
N SER A 64 2.27 19.65 6.19
CA SER A 64 2.65 18.76 7.28
C SER A 64 3.34 17.53 6.71
N TYR A 65 4.58 17.29 7.13
CA TYR A 65 5.32 16.06 6.85
C TYR A 65 5.30 15.19 8.09
N VAL A 66 4.80 13.96 7.97
CA VAL A 66 4.60 13.06 9.11
C VAL A 66 5.18 11.68 8.81
N LYS A 67 6.05 11.21 9.69
CA LYS A 67 6.53 9.83 9.70
C LYS A 67 5.80 9.04 10.76
N ASN A 68 5.02 8.03 10.33
CA ASN A 68 4.34 7.08 11.19
C ASN A 68 5.20 5.83 11.39
N THR A 69 5.38 5.37 12.63
CA THR A 69 6.19 4.18 12.93
C THR A 69 5.60 3.40 14.10
N VAL A 70 5.39 2.11 13.90
CA VAL A 70 5.08 1.17 14.98
C VAL A 70 6.34 0.94 15.80
N THR A 71 6.32 1.29 17.07
CA THR A 71 7.46 1.09 17.99
C THR A 71 7.27 -0.14 18.89
N ASP A 72 6.03 -0.58 19.04
CA ASP A 72 5.68 -1.84 19.70
C ASP A 72 4.45 -2.42 19.01
N GLN A 73 4.60 -3.59 18.41
CA GLN A 73 3.51 -4.27 17.68
C GLN A 73 2.59 -5.08 18.59
N GLY A 74 2.92 -5.19 19.88
CA GLY A 74 2.26 -6.11 20.80
C GLY A 74 2.76 -7.55 20.68
N PRO A 75 2.15 -8.51 21.40
CA PRO A 75 2.67 -9.87 21.56
C PRO A 75 2.70 -10.72 20.28
N ASP A 76 1.91 -10.39 19.26
CA ASP A 76 1.84 -11.17 18.02
C ASP A 76 1.92 -10.28 16.77
N ARG A 77 2.51 -10.85 15.70
CA ARG A 77 2.40 -10.34 14.33
C ARG A 77 0.96 -10.57 13.84
N VAL A 78 0.03 -9.73 14.25
CA VAL A 78 -1.34 -9.84 13.78
C VAL A 78 -1.50 -8.97 12.55
N GLY A 79 -1.79 -9.58 11.42
CA GLY A 79 -2.23 -8.86 10.24
C GLY A 79 -3.47 -8.02 10.57
N LEU A 80 -3.45 -6.77 10.14
CA LEU A 80 -4.57 -5.87 10.30
C LEU A 80 -5.59 -6.14 9.21
N ASN A 81 -6.71 -6.71 9.63
CA ASN A 81 -7.96 -6.79 8.88
C ASN A 81 -7.92 -7.39 7.46
N ASN A 82 -8.72 -8.41 7.27
CA ASN A 82 -9.28 -8.72 5.97
C ASN A 82 -9.93 -7.46 5.40
N ILE A 83 -9.30 -6.84 4.42
CA ILE A 83 -10.02 -5.94 3.53
C ILE A 83 -10.99 -6.85 2.79
N GLY A 84 -12.25 -6.81 3.19
CA GLY A 84 -13.30 -7.61 2.57
C GLY A 84 -13.36 -7.36 1.08
N GLY A 85 -13.84 -8.34 0.32
CA GLY A 85 -13.99 -8.24 -1.12
C GLY A 85 -12.98 -9.10 -1.88
N GLY A 86 -13.03 -10.42 -1.69
CA GLY A 86 -12.41 -11.38 -2.60
C GLY A 86 -10.88 -11.45 -2.64
N MET A 87 -10.20 -10.63 -1.89
CA MET A 87 -8.75 -10.76 -1.72
C MET A 87 -8.48 -11.72 -0.56
N GLY A 88 -8.36 -12.99 -0.86
CA GLY A 88 -8.16 -14.05 0.12
C GLY A 88 -6.88 -13.89 0.93
N GLY A 89 -6.89 -13.05 1.96
CA GLY A 89 -5.77 -12.89 2.87
C GLY A 89 -5.70 -11.53 3.56
N GLN A 90 -4.80 -11.45 4.51
CA GLN A 90 -4.47 -10.23 5.23
C GLN A 90 -3.46 -9.43 4.39
N VAL A 91 -3.84 -8.24 3.95
CA VAL A 91 -3.00 -7.36 3.11
C VAL A 91 -2.38 -6.22 3.89
N SER A 92 -2.99 -5.81 5.00
CA SER A 92 -2.46 -4.76 5.88
C SER A 92 -1.81 -5.37 7.11
N TRP A 93 -0.61 -4.89 7.46
CA TRP A 93 0.17 -5.42 8.56
C TRP A 93 0.67 -4.33 9.50
N ARG A 94 1.08 -4.75 10.69
CA ARG A 94 1.86 -3.94 11.60
C ARG A 94 3.11 -4.71 12.00
N GLU A 95 4.22 -4.02 12.00
CA GLU A 95 5.52 -4.56 12.38
C GLU A 95 6.37 -3.44 12.97
N ASN A 96 7.20 -3.78 13.96
CA ASN A 96 8.12 -2.83 14.56
C ASN A 96 9.03 -2.19 13.51
N GLY A 97 9.16 -0.88 13.55
CA GLY A 97 9.96 -0.11 12.61
C GLY A 97 9.27 0.23 11.27
N ARG A 98 8.05 -0.27 11.04
CA ARG A 98 7.26 -0.02 9.83
C ARG A 98 6.09 0.94 10.11
N PRO A 99 5.53 1.58 9.08
CA PRO A 99 4.29 2.35 9.21
C PRO A 99 3.13 1.46 9.66
N TYR A 100 2.21 2.00 10.45
CA TYR A 100 1.01 1.27 10.85
C TYR A 100 0.09 1.01 9.65
N GLY A 101 -0.28 -0.25 9.44
CA GLY A 101 -1.19 -0.64 8.37
C GLY A 101 -0.55 -0.71 6.98
N PHE A 102 0.78 -0.82 6.90
CA PHE A 102 1.46 -0.98 5.62
C PHE A 102 0.96 -2.22 4.85
N PHE A 103 1.03 -2.15 3.54
CA PHE A 103 0.66 -3.28 2.69
C PHE A 103 1.78 -4.31 2.65
N TYR A 104 1.40 -5.57 2.85
CA TYR A 104 2.33 -6.69 2.98
C TYR A 104 2.04 -7.76 1.93
N GLY A 105 3.03 -8.12 1.14
CA GLY A 105 2.88 -9.09 0.08
C GLY A 105 4.19 -9.35 -0.67
N TYR A 106 4.08 -10.06 -1.79
CA TYR A 106 5.21 -10.33 -2.66
C TYR A 106 5.52 -9.14 -3.55
N LEU A 107 6.81 -8.87 -3.78
CA LEU A 107 7.24 -7.88 -4.76
C LEU A 107 7.02 -8.41 -6.18
N HIS A 108 6.37 -7.60 -7.00
CA HIS A 108 6.24 -7.84 -8.43
C HIS A 108 7.56 -7.55 -9.15
N ASP A 109 8.02 -8.49 -9.97
CA ASP A 109 9.28 -8.40 -10.73
C ASP A 109 9.05 -8.58 -12.24
N GLY A 110 7.92 -8.13 -12.74
CA GLY A 110 7.53 -8.24 -14.14
C GLY A 110 6.60 -9.42 -14.43
N ILE A 111 6.51 -9.77 -15.70
CA ILE A 111 5.67 -10.86 -16.22
C ILE A 111 6.55 -11.80 -17.02
N PHE A 112 6.42 -13.09 -16.80
CA PHE A 112 7.10 -14.11 -17.62
C PHE A 112 6.69 -13.99 -19.07
N GLN A 113 7.63 -13.67 -19.95
CA GLN A 113 7.33 -13.48 -21.36
C GLN A 113 7.23 -14.79 -22.12
N ASN A 114 8.05 -15.79 -21.76
CA ASN A 114 8.10 -17.08 -22.40
C ASN A 114 8.44 -18.20 -21.41
N GLN A 115 8.42 -19.45 -21.89
CA GLN A 115 8.72 -20.63 -21.05
C GLN A 115 10.19 -20.66 -20.61
N GLN A 116 11.11 -20.17 -21.41
CA GLN A 116 12.54 -20.16 -21.08
C GLN A 116 12.84 -19.29 -19.84
N GLU A 117 12.14 -18.17 -19.68
CA GLU A 117 12.26 -17.33 -18.48
C GLU A 117 11.82 -18.08 -17.24
N ILE A 118 10.75 -18.88 -17.32
CA ILE A 118 10.26 -19.70 -16.20
C ILE A 118 11.28 -20.80 -15.88
N ASP A 119 11.77 -21.51 -16.88
CA ASP A 119 12.71 -22.62 -16.71
C ASP A 119 14.06 -22.14 -16.14
N ASN A 120 14.44 -20.90 -16.40
CA ASN A 120 15.63 -20.26 -15.85
C ASN A 120 15.41 -19.62 -14.48
N TYR A 121 14.15 -19.48 -14.03
CA TYR A 121 13.83 -18.87 -12.74
C TYR A 121 13.89 -19.91 -11.62
N THR A 122 15.11 -20.19 -11.16
CA THR A 122 15.43 -21.32 -10.29
C THR A 122 16.18 -20.89 -9.04
N TYR A 123 16.12 -21.72 -8.01
CA TYR A 123 16.97 -21.68 -6.82
C TYR A 123 17.65 -23.05 -6.61
N VAL A 124 18.71 -23.08 -5.83
CA VAL A 124 19.41 -24.31 -5.46
C VAL A 124 19.18 -24.60 -3.98
N ASP A 125 18.67 -25.80 -3.68
CA ASP A 125 18.44 -26.22 -2.30
C ASP A 125 19.74 -26.58 -1.56
N SER A 126 19.66 -26.86 -0.27
CA SER A 126 20.79 -27.24 0.59
C SER A 126 21.49 -28.51 0.16
N ASN A 127 20.89 -29.36 -0.68
CA ASN A 127 21.40 -30.58 -1.22
C ASN A 127 22.06 -30.38 -2.60
N GLY A 128 22.12 -29.15 -3.10
CA GLY A 128 22.65 -28.82 -4.42
C GLY A 128 21.73 -29.13 -5.59
N LYS A 129 20.44 -29.39 -5.33
CA LYS A 129 19.44 -29.65 -6.37
C LYS A 129 18.75 -28.34 -6.80
N THR A 130 18.63 -28.17 -8.10
CA THR A 130 17.94 -27.01 -8.71
C THR A 130 16.43 -27.24 -8.76
N HIS A 131 15.68 -26.22 -8.36
CA HIS A 131 14.23 -26.20 -8.35
C HIS A 131 13.71 -24.90 -8.96
N LEU A 132 12.52 -24.92 -9.53
CA LEU A 132 11.83 -23.73 -10.00
C LEU A 132 11.31 -22.91 -8.80
N ILE A 133 11.51 -21.60 -8.81
CA ILE A 133 10.98 -20.69 -7.78
C ILE A 133 9.45 -20.63 -7.86
N GLN A 134 8.87 -20.59 -9.08
CA GLN A 134 7.43 -20.62 -9.33
C GLN A 134 7.03 -21.81 -10.24
N PRO A 135 6.94 -23.02 -9.71
CA PRO A 135 6.78 -24.25 -10.52
C PRO A 135 5.46 -24.31 -11.31
N ASN A 136 4.43 -23.58 -10.89
CA ASN A 136 3.14 -23.56 -11.55
C ASN A 136 2.93 -22.35 -12.48
N ALA A 137 3.95 -21.54 -12.66
CA ALA A 137 3.88 -20.36 -13.54
C ALA A 137 3.78 -20.78 -15.01
N LYS A 138 3.13 -19.93 -15.78
CA LYS A 138 3.02 -20.04 -17.24
C LYS A 138 3.37 -18.70 -17.87
N PRO A 139 3.78 -18.65 -19.13
CA PRO A 139 3.97 -17.39 -19.85
C PRO A 139 2.75 -16.46 -19.71
N GLY A 140 3.02 -15.20 -19.38
CA GLY A 140 2.00 -14.20 -19.06
C GLY A 140 1.59 -14.14 -17.59
N ASP A 141 2.09 -15.01 -16.70
CA ASP A 141 1.88 -14.92 -15.25
C ASP A 141 2.86 -13.92 -14.63
N ILE A 142 2.48 -13.39 -13.47
CA ILE A 142 3.31 -12.46 -12.71
C ILE A 142 4.55 -13.21 -12.18
N ARG A 143 5.73 -12.62 -12.38
CA ARG A 143 6.95 -13.03 -11.71
C ARG A 143 7.06 -12.29 -10.38
N PHE A 144 7.12 -13.03 -9.30
CA PHE A 144 7.37 -12.51 -7.96
C PHE A 144 8.83 -12.65 -7.61
N LYS A 145 9.36 -11.69 -6.88
CA LYS A 145 10.76 -11.69 -6.46
C LYS A 145 10.96 -12.64 -5.29
N ASP A 146 11.89 -13.58 -5.43
CA ASP A 146 12.45 -14.35 -4.33
C ASP A 146 13.44 -13.45 -3.58
N LEU A 147 13.16 -13.14 -2.32
CA LEU A 147 13.94 -12.19 -1.52
C LEU A 147 15.06 -12.86 -0.73
N ASP A 148 14.86 -14.09 -0.31
CA ASP A 148 15.83 -14.80 0.51
C ASP A 148 16.69 -15.80 -0.29
N GLY A 149 16.32 -16.09 -1.54
CA GLY A 149 17.01 -17.03 -2.44
C GLY A 149 16.92 -18.48 -1.98
N LYS A 150 15.92 -18.83 -1.15
CA LYS A 150 15.80 -20.16 -0.54
C LYS A 150 14.37 -20.69 -0.64
N ASN A 151 14.28 -22.01 -0.86
CA ASN A 151 13.00 -22.74 -0.82
C ASN A 151 11.92 -22.26 -1.82
N GLY A 152 12.33 -21.47 -2.82
CA GLY A 152 11.38 -20.87 -3.77
C GLY A 152 10.43 -19.89 -3.12
N LEU A 153 9.42 -19.46 -3.86
CA LEU A 153 8.48 -18.44 -3.38
C LEU A 153 7.64 -18.95 -2.21
N ASN A 154 7.83 -18.36 -1.04
CA ASN A 154 7.18 -18.73 0.21
C ASN A 154 6.81 -17.50 1.07
N GLY A 155 6.37 -17.72 2.32
CA GLY A 155 5.95 -16.64 3.21
C GLY A 155 7.05 -15.64 3.59
N ASP A 156 8.31 -16.07 3.56
CA ASP A 156 9.46 -15.25 3.95
C ASP A 156 9.86 -14.25 2.84
N ASP A 157 9.38 -14.47 1.60
CA ASP A 157 9.55 -13.53 0.47
C ASP A 157 8.56 -12.37 0.49
N ARG A 158 7.67 -12.34 1.47
CA ARG A 158 6.76 -11.20 1.63
C ARG A 158 7.44 -10.05 2.34
N THR A 159 7.15 -8.85 1.87
CA THR A 159 7.69 -7.62 2.46
C THR A 159 6.67 -6.49 2.40
N MET A 160 7.05 -5.32 2.89
CA MET A 160 6.26 -4.11 2.70
C MET A 160 6.24 -3.75 1.21
N ILE A 161 5.04 -3.74 0.64
CA ILE A 161 4.79 -3.41 -0.77
C ILE A 161 4.15 -2.04 -0.97
N GLY A 162 3.69 -1.40 0.11
CA GLY A 162 3.12 -0.07 0.04
C GLY A 162 2.77 0.51 1.41
N ASN A 163 2.56 1.83 1.45
CA ASN A 163 2.21 2.59 2.65
C ASN A 163 0.91 3.38 2.43
N PRO A 164 -0.17 3.12 3.19
CA PRO A 164 -1.41 3.88 3.08
C PRO A 164 -1.34 5.27 3.73
N ASN A 165 -0.33 5.52 4.58
CA ASN A 165 -0.20 6.79 5.28
C ASN A 165 0.51 7.80 4.37
N PRO A 166 -0.04 9.02 4.14
CA PRO A 166 0.66 10.04 3.41
C PRO A 166 1.87 10.54 4.19
N ASP A 167 2.99 10.76 3.50
CA ASP A 167 4.17 11.37 4.08
C ASP A 167 4.04 12.89 4.15
N LEU A 168 3.37 13.49 3.15
CA LEU A 168 3.18 14.93 3.05
C LEU A 168 1.72 15.25 2.78
N THR A 169 1.17 16.13 3.59
CA THR A 169 -0.13 16.77 3.31
C THR A 169 0.05 18.26 3.17
N MET A 170 -0.68 18.90 2.27
CA MET A 170 -0.63 20.34 2.09
C MET A 170 -1.99 20.91 1.73
N GLY A 171 -2.22 22.13 2.15
CA GLY A 171 -3.39 22.93 1.80
C GLY A 171 -2.99 24.31 1.32
N LEU A 172 -3.72 24.84 0.35
CA LEU A 172 -3.58 26.19 -0.13
C LEU A 172 -4.95 26.83 -0.30
N SER A 173 -5.16 27.99 0.31
CA SER A 173 -6.35 28.79 0.16
C SER A 173 -6.00 30.17 -0.40
N LEU A 174 -6.68 30.54 -1.47
CA LEU A 174 -6.62 31.84 -2.09
C LEU A 174 -7.97 32.57 -1.90
N ASN A 175 -7.92 33.79 -1.42
CA ASN A 175 -9.11 34.61 -1.21
C ASN A 175 -8.90 35.95 -1.91
N ALA A 176 -9.93 36.41 -2.60
CA ALA A 176 -9.98 37.73 -3.24
C ALA A 176 -11.31 38.42 -2.96
N SER A 177 -11.26 39.67 -2.58
CA SER A 177 -12.47 40.48 -2.30
C SER A 177 -12.36 41.81 -3.07
N TRP A 178 -13.36 42.07 -3.92
CA TRP A 178 -13.43 43.27 -4.71
C TRP A 178 -14.87 43.83 -4.67
N LYS A 179 -15.01 45.00 -4.05
CA LYS A 179 -16.34 45.62 -3.84
C LYS A 179 -17.31 44.67 -3.13
N ALA A 180 -18.37 44.25 -3.82
CA ALA A 180 -19.40 43.34 -3.32
C ALA A 180 -19.17 41.87 -3.78
N ILE A 181 -18.02 41.55 -4.36
CA ILE A 181 -17.72 40.21 -4.88
C ILE A 181 -16.58 39.62 -4.07
N ASP A 182 -16.83 38.43 -3.51
CA ASP A 182 -15.82 37.62 -2.82
C ASP A 182 -15.58 36.32 -3.61
N PHE A 183 -14.32 35.99 -3.79
CA PHE A 183 -13.88 34.76 -4.42
C PHE A 183 -12.94 34.00 -3.47
N SER A 184 -13.18 32.70 -3.31
CA SER A 184 -12.33 31.83 -2.51
C SER A 184 -12.12 30.50 -3.22
N ILE A 185 -10.88 30.05 -3.24
CA ILE A 185 -10.51 28.71 -3.71
C ILE A 185 -9.64 28.05 -2.65
N THR A 186 -9.99 26.81 -2.27
CA THR A 186 -9.23 26.02 -1.33
C THR A 186 -8.87 24.69 -1.97
N THR A 187 -7.61 24.31 -1.89
CA THR A 187 -7.07 23.06 -2.41
C THR A 187 -6.46 22.25 -1.27
N TYR A 188 -6.51 20.93 -1.41
CA TYR A 188 -5.88 19.99 -0.50
C TYR A 188 -5.17 18.91 -1.31
N GLY A 189 -3.98 18.50 -0.87
CA GLY A 189 -3.19 17.42 -1.45
C GLY A 189 -2.61 16.51 -0.38
N ALA A 190 -2.56 15.23 -0.67
CA ALA A 190 -1.87 14.23 0.12
C ALA A 190 -0.93 13.43 -0.80
N PHE A 191 0.32 13.26 -0.39
CA PHE A 191 1.39 12.72 -1.22
C PHE A 191 2.17 11.64 -0.46
N GLY A 192 2.76 10.70 -1.22
CA GLY A 192 3.53 9.59 -0.67
C GLY A 192 2.69 8.40 -0.21
N GLN A 193 1.37 8.54 -0.15
CA GLN A 193 0.47 7.42 0.17
C GLN A 193 0.23 6.54 -1.06
N GLN A 194 -0.04 5.28 -0.78
CA GLN A 194 -0.42 4.30 -1.78
C GLN A 194 -1.79 3.73 -1.46
N ILE A 195 -2.57 3.44 -2.49
CA ILE A 195 -3.93 2.94 -2.35
C ILE A 195 -3.99 1.54 -2.95
N LEU A 196 -4.48 0.59 -2.16
CA LEU A 196 -4.72 -0.75 -2.65
C LEU A 196 -5.94 -0.76 -3.57
N LYS A 197 -5.72 -1.18 -4.81
CA LYS A 197 -6.76 -1.29 -5.83
C LYS A 197 -7.50 -2.62 -5.66
N CYS A 198 -8.61 -2.64 -4.94
CA CYS A 198 -9.38 -3.84 -4.60
C CYS A 198 -10.84 -3.84 -5.10
N TYR A 199 -11.11 -3.14 -6.19
CA TYR A 199 -12.46 -3.08 -6.76
C TYR A 199 -12.86 -4.34 -7.56
N ARG A 200 -11.94 -5.28 -7.73
CA ARG A 200 -12.21 -6.53 -8.43
C ARG A 200 -12.01 -7.71 -7.49
N ASP A 201 -13.02 -8.55 -7.42
CA ASP A 201 -12.93 -9.82 -6.72
C ASP A 201 -12.05 -10.82 -7.51
N ILE A 202 -11.13 -11.50 -6.83
CA ILE A 202 -10.30 -12.58 -7.37
C ILE A 202 -11.15 -13.77 -7.83
N SER A 203 -12.23 -14.03 -7.10
CA SER A 203 -13.16 -15.11 -7.40
C SER A 203 -14.07 -14.79 -8.59
N SER A 204 -13.96 -13.56 -9.14
CA SER A 204 -14.81 -13.15 -10.24
C SER A 204 -14.55 -14.01 -11.46
N THR A 205 -15.62 -14.67 -11.89
CA THR A 205 -15.62 -15.50 -13.08
C THR A 205 -15.30 -14.66 -14.34
N PRO A 206 -14.89 -15.30 -15.44
CA PRO A 206 -14.68 -14.62 -16.74
C PRO A 206 -15.91 -13.85 -17.25
N LEU A 207 -17.05 -14.04 -16.62
CA LEU A 207 -18.32 -13.38 -16.98
C LEU A 207 -18.49 -11.98 -16.38
N ASN A 208 -17.62 -11.58 -15.45
CA ASN A 208 -17.69 -10.25 -14.85
C ASN A 208 -17.03 -9.20 -15.76
N ASN A 209 -17.61 -8.00 -15.76
CA ASN A 209 -17.07 -6.89 -16.53
C ASN A 209 -15.64 -6.54 -16.06
N TYR A 210 -14.76 -6.29 -17.02
CA TYR A 210 -13.41 -5.84 -16.80
C TYR A 210 -13.31 -4.33 -17.04
N THR A 211 -12.36 -3.69 -16.37
CA THR A 211 -11.98 -2.31 -16.73
C THR A 211 -11.25 -2.28 -18.06
N ALA A 212 -11.16 -1.10 -18.69
CA ALA A 212 -10.45 -0.94 -19.95
C ALA A 212 -8.97 -1.36 -19.91
N GLU A 213 -8.37 -1.46 -18.71
CA GLU A 213 -7.00 -1.94 -18.52
C GLU A 213 -6.79 -3.36 -19.05
N ILE A 214 -7.85 -4.16 -19.18
CA ILE A 214 -7.81 -5.51 -19.73
C ILE A 214 -7.23 -5.55 -21.14
N PHE A 215 -7.38 -4.48 -21.93
CA PHE A 215 -6.81 -4.40 -23.26
C PHE A 215 -5.28 -4.29 -23.27
N GLN A 216 -4.67 -3.93 -22.15
CA GLN A 216 -3.23 -3.84 -21.96
C GLN A 216 -2.61 -5.13 -21.40
N ARG A 217 -3.42 -6.18 -21.24
CA ARG A 217 -2.96 -7.46 -20.70
C ARG A 217 -1.95 -8.15 -21.60
N TRP A 218 -1.14 -9.01 -21.01
CA TRP A 218 -0.30 -9.91 -21.78
C TRP A 218 -1.16 -10.91 -22.60
N HIS A 219 -0.90 -11.04 -23.87
CA HIS A 219 -1.54 -11.98 -24.80
C HIS A 219 -0.52 -12.61 -25.77
N GLY A 220 0.77 -12.47 -25.48
CA GLY A 220 1.90 -12.97 -26.23
C GLY A 220 3.18 -12.25 -25.80
N GLU A 221 4.32 -12.82 -26.16
CA GLU A 221 5.62 -12.26 -25.81
C GLU A 221 5.76 -10.80 -26.27
N GLY A 222 6.23 -9.92 -25.38
CA GLY A 222 6.43 -8.50 -25.63
C GLY A 222 5.17 -7.63 -25.62
N THR A 223 3.97 -8.19 -25.38
CA THR A 223 2.72 -7.41 -25.43
C THR A 223 2.40 -6.68 -24.13
N SER A 224 2.89 -7.14 -23.00
CA SER A 224 2.78 -6.45 -21.72
C SER A 224 3.84 -6.95 -20.74
N ASP A 225 4.43 -6.03 -19.98
CA ASP A 225 5.29 -6.27 -18.84
C ASP A 225 4.61 -5.94 -17.50
N LYS A 226 3.40 -5.37 -17.57
CA LYS A 226 2.67 -4.79 -16.44
C LYS A 226 1.38 -5.55 -16.10
N PHE A 227 0.60 -5.93 -17.08
CA PHE A 227 -0.69 -6.60 -16.89
C PHE A 227 -0.61 -8.07 -17.30
N PRO A 228 -0.87 -9.00 -16.38
CA PRO A 228 -0.75 -10.43 -16.66
C PRO A 228 -1.81 -10.92 -17.64
N ARG A 229 -1.62 -12.14 -18.11
CA ARG A 229 -2.62 -12.85 -18.91
C ARG A 229 -3.92 -13.07 -18.15
N LEU A 230 -5.02 -13.22 -18.87
CA LEU A 230 -6.26 -13.75 -18.30
C LEU A 230 -6.16 -15.27 -18.13
N SER A 231 -6.61 -15.75 -16.98
CA SER A 231 -6.75 -17.18 -16.72
C SER A 231 -8.14 -17.47 -16.17
N SER A 232 -8.77 -18.51 -16.67
CA SER A 232 -10.01 -19.06 -16.10
C SER A 232 -9.74 -19.96 -14.89
N ALA A 233 -8.49 -20.37 -14.70
CA ALA A 233 -8.07 -21.12 -13.53
C ALA A 233 -7.72 -20.14 -12.40
N SER A 234 -8.24 -20.41 -11.20
CA SER A 234 -7.77 -19.75 -9.99
C SER A 234 -6.35 -20.22 -9.71
N SER A 235 -5.36 -19.52 -10.22
CA SER A 235 -3.95 -19.76 -9.89
C SER A 235 -3.41 -18.55 -9.14
N SER A 236 -2.65 -18.79 -8.08
CA SER A 236 -1.94 -17.75 -7.32
C SER A 236 -0.98 -16.93 -8.18
N ASN A 237 -0.60 -17.43 -9.34
CA ASN A 237 0.34 -16.81 -10.26
C ASN A 237 -0.32 -15.86 -11.29
N SER A 238 -1.65 -15.89 -11.42
CA SER A 238 -2.40 -15.02 -12.35
C SER A 238 -3.08 -13.84 -11.66
N VAL A 239 -2.84 -13.69 -10.38
CA VAL A 239 -3.49 -12.70 -9.54
C VAL A 239 -2.68 -11.42 -9.55
N SER A 240 -3.13 -10.43 -10.29
CA SER A 240 -2.55 -9.10 -10.28
C SER A 240 -3.11 -8.29 -9.13
N TYR A 241 -2.32 -8.01 -8.10
CA TYR A 241 -2.83 -7.28 -6.96
C TYR A 241 -2.08 -6.05 -6.59
N THR A 242 -1.04 -5.69 -7.23
CA THR A 242 -0.25 -4.55 -6.82
C THR A 242 0.03 -3.64 -7.99
N HIS A 243 -0.96 -2.90 -8.40
CA HIS A 243 -0.71 -1.58 -8.95
C HIS A 243 -1.03 -0.57 -7.85
N LEU A 244 -0.02 -0.27 -7.11
CA LEU A 244 0.09 0.87 -6.24
C LEU A 244 0.41 2.11 -7.05
#